data_1c49cb6941dd624f1c33e3cd89884673
#
_entry.id   1c49cb6941dd624f1c33e3cd89884673
#
_cell.length_a   1.000
_cell.length_b   1.000
_cell.length_c   1.000
_cell.angle_alpha   90.00
_cell.angle_beta   90.00
_cell.angle_gamma   90.00
#
_symmetry.space_group_name_H-M   'P 1'
#
loop_
_entity.id
_entity.type
_entity.pdbx_description
1 polymer ?
#
loop_
_entity_poly.entity_id
_entity_poly.type
_entity_poly.pdbx_seq_one_letter_code
_entity_poly.pdbx_strand_id
1 'polypeptide(L)'
;MIARMARVTRRAALQAGGLAAGTYALANLLAPGLSRGEPSAATATSPTYLTGSFTSAARGGIETNWVIARPPGQTQTLRPVIALHGRDGDARAVMDLGVVDGLARVVKAGLPPFAVVSVDGGNTYWHRRASGADSGAMVLTELLPMLATKGLDTSRVAFMGWSMGGYGALLLGARLGPARTAGICAVSPALWTSYLQTDDGAFDSSDDWATNTVFGLHQLASIPIRVDCGTGDRFYPATRQFVAQLPRPVSGSFSQGGHDVSYWCPQLPDELTWLAS
;
A
#
# COMPACT_ATOMS: atom_id res chain seq x y z
N MET A 1 -46.88 -8.63 29.92
CA MET A 1 -45.96 -8.89 31.05
C MET A 1 -44.56 -8.37 30.62
N ILE A 2 -44.21 -7.20 31.12
CA ILE A 2 -43.10 -6.35 30.65
C ILE A 2 -41.90 -6.61 31.55
N ALA A 3 -40.76 -6.98 31.00
CA ALA A 3 -39.50 -7.04 31.75
C ALA A 3 -38.53 -5.98 31.19
N ARG A 4 -38.31 -4.95 32.02
CA ARG A 4 -37.29 -3.92 31.86
C ARG A 4 -35.91 -4.53 32.12
N MET A 5 -34.93 -4.28 31.25
CA MET A 5 -33.52 -4.47 31.57
C MET A 5 -32.86 -3.12 31.86
N ALA A 6 -32.22 -3.06 33.01
CA ALA A 6 -31.58 -1.91 33.60
C ALA A 6 -30.20 -1.60 32.96
N ARG A 7 -29.95 -0.30 32.78
CA ARG A 7 -28.62 0.25 32.43
C ARG A 7 -27.72 0.25 33.66
N VAL A 8 -26.51 -0.27 33.53
CA VAL A 8 -25.44 -0.13 34.52
C VAL A 8 -24.40 0.88 34.00
N THR A 9 -24.39 2.04 34.65
CA THR A 9 -23.34 3.06 34.54
C THR A 9 -22.20 2.73 35.50
N ARG A 10 -20.97 2.65 35.04
CA ARG A 10 -19.78 2.65 35.93
C ARG A 10 -19.12 4.02 35.90
N ARG A 11 -19.20 4.68 37.06
CA ARG A 11 -18.47 5.91 37.41
C ARG A 11 -17.02 5.59 37.78
N ALA A 12 -16.18 6.54 37.39
CA ALA A 12 -14.76 6.63 37.74
C ALA A 12 -14.52 6.76 39.26
N ALA A 13 -13.41 6.22 39.73
CA ALA A 13 -12.82 6.56 41.02
C ALA A 13 -11.36 6.99 40.78
N LEU A 14 -11.12 8.28 41.04
CA LEU A 14 -9.80 8.87 41.27
C LEU A 14 -9.34 8.53 42.69
N GLN A 15 -8.10 8.09 42.86
CA GLN A 15 -7.39 8.21 44.14
C GLN A 15 -5.98 8.72 43.88
N ALA A 16 -5.70 9.82 44.58
CA ALA A 16 -4.43 10.50 44.70
C ALA A 16 -3.65 9.97 45.91
N GLY A 17 -2.36 10.00 45.85
CA GLY A 17 -1.42 9.78 46.96
C GLY A 17 -0.01 9.73 46.36
N GLY A 18 0.93 10.55 46.69
CA GLY A 18 1.40 11.15 47.87
C GLY A 18 2.93 11.20 47.77
N LEU A 19 3.51 12.38 47.85
CA LEU A 19 4.95 12.71 47.78
C LEU A 19 5.81 11.93 48.79
N ALA A 20 7.05 11.54 48.39
CA ALA A 20 8.17 11.45 49.31
C ALA A 20 9.44 11.94 48.61
N ALA A 21 9.93 13.09 49.06
CA ALA A 21 11.24 13.63 48.74
C ALA A 21 12.31 12.94 49.54
N GLY A 22 13.38 12.54 48.90
CA GLY A 22 14.60 11.99 49.53
C GLY A 22 15.82 12.64 48.93
N THR A 23 16.32 13.69 49.56
CA THR A 23 17.59 14.34 49.28
C THR A 23 18.75 13.49 49.83
N TYR A 24 19.68 13.12 48.95
CA TYR A 24 21.04 12.72 49.35
C TYR A 24 22.04 13.55 48.53
N ALA A 25 22.70 14.46 49.24
CA ALA A 25 23.91 15.12 48.80
C ALA A 25 25.13 14.27 49.18
N LEU A 26 26.01 14.02 48.20
CA LEU A 26 27.40 13.59 48.51
C LEU A 26 28.35 14.07 47.42
N ALA A 27 29.15 14.97 47.86
CA ALA A 27 30.60 15.28 47.63
C ALA A 27 31.22 14.99 46.24
N ASN A 28 31.74 16.09 45.68
CA ASN A 28 32.74 16.21 44.65
C ASN A 28 34.02 15.40 44.94
N LEU A 29 34.48 14.62 43.96
CA LEU A 29 35.89 14.34 43.78
C LEU A 29 36.22 14.58 42.27
N LEU A 30 37.05 15.61 42.09
CA LEU A 30 37.65 16.02 40.80
C LEU A 30 38.64 14.89 40.33
N ALA A 31 38.45 14.39 39.10
CA ALA A 31 39.47 13.77 38.30
C ALA A 31 39.44 14.38 36.88
N PRO A 32 40.58 14.69 36.28
CA PRO A 32 40.62 15.45 35.03
C PRO A 32 40.56 14.51 33.80
N GLY A 33 39.78 14.90 32.82
CA GLY A 33 40.06 14.70 31.41
C GLY A 33 39.88 13.31 30.83
N LEU A 34 38.66 12.98 30.44
CA LEU A 34 38.37 12.18 29.25
C LEU A 34 37.12 12.79 28.62
N SER A 35 37.29 13.54 27.57
CA SER A 35 36.20 13.97 26.69
C SER A 35 35.59 12.74 26.01
N ARG A 36 34.53 12.22 26.61
CA ARG A 36 33.62 11.32 25.91
C ARG A 36 32.92 12.12 24.83
N GLY A 37 33.31 11.88 23.58
CA GLY A 37 32.54 12.32 22.45
C GLY A 37 31.10 11.82 22.65
N GLU A 38 30.15 12.73 22.76
CA GLU A 38 28.74 12.43 22.70
C GLU A 38 28.50 11.70 21.38
N PRO A 39 27.76 10.56 21.39
CA PRO A 39 27.30 10.00 20.13
C PRO A 39 26.41 11.08 19.49
N SER A 40 26.87 11.63 18.37
CA SER A 40 26.06 12.47 17.50
C SER A 40 24.74 11.74 17.27
N ALA A 41 23.66 12.26 17.86
CA ALA A 41 22.33 11.79 17.55
C ALA A 41 22.17 11.91 16.05
N ALA A 42 22.17 10.77 15.34
CA ALA A 42 21.80 10.72 13.95
C ALA A 42 20.39 11.33 13.90
N THR A 43 20.31 12.54 13.37
CA THR A 43 19.06 13.21 13.06
C THR A 43 18.34 12.26 12.13
N ALA A 44 17.33 11.55 12.66
CA ALA A 44 16.41 10.77 11.86
C ALA A 44 15.73 11.80 10.92
N THR A 45 16.23 11.89 9.70
CA THR A 45 15.61 12.70 8.66
C THR A 45 14.22 12.12 8.46
N SER A 46 13.18 12.89 8.81
CA SER A 46 11.79 12.49 8.54
C SER A 46 11.69 12.09 7.06
N PRO A 47 10.98 11.00 6.74
CA PRO A 47 10.85 10.53 5.37
C PRO A 47 10.32 11.67 4.48
N THR A 48 11.06 12.00 3.42
CA THR A 48 10.69 13.10 2.54
C THR A 48 9.67 12.58 1.54
N TYR A 49 8.40 12.84 1.82
CA TYR A 49 7.30 12.64 0.87
C TYR A 49 7.05 13.94 0.10
N LEU A 50 6.86 13.84 -1.20
CA LEU A 50 6.19 14.88 -1.96
C LEU A 50 4.70 14.57 -1.94
N THR A 51 3.88 15.50 -1.49
CA THR A 51 2.43 15.34 -1.40
C THR A 51 1.72 16.45 -2.17
N GLY A 52 0.48 16.20 -2.56
CA GLY A 52 -0.38 17.19 -3.18
C GLY A 52 -1.75 16.60 -3.48
N SER A 53 -2.55 17.36 -4.17
CA SER A 53 -3.87 16.95 -4.63
C SER A 53 -4.16 17.46 -6.04
N PHE A 54 -5.19 16.92 -6.65
CA PHE A 54 -5.81 17.43 -7.86
C PHE A 54 -7.31 17.11 -7.85
N THR A 55 -8.09 17.91 -8.54
CA THR A 55 -9.51 17.62 -8.76
C THR A 55 -9.65 16.59 -9.88
N SER A 56 -10.11 15.38 -9.54
CA SER A 56 -10.25 14.29 -10.51
C SER A 56 -11.58 14.35 -11.24
N ALA A 57 -11.55 14.62 -12.53
CA ALA A 57 -12.73 14.57 -13.39
C ALA A 57 -13.27 13.14 -13.49
N ALA A 58 -12.39 12.14 -13.60
CA ALA A 58 -12.77 10.72 -13.65
C ALA A 58 -13.49 10.25 -12.37
N ARG A 59 -13.21 10.88 -11.22
CA ARG A 59 -13.91 10.61 -9.97
C ARG A 59 -15.10 11.51 -9.69
N GLY A 60 -15.57 12.26 -10.69
CA GLY A 60 -16.72 13.16 -10.55
C GLY A 60 -16.42 14.51 -9.91
N GLY A 61 -15.20 15.02 -10.04
CA GLY A 61 -14.79 16.32 -9.50
C GLY A 61 -14.31 16.27 -8.04
N ILE A 62 -14.01 15.08 -7.53
CA ILE A 62 -13.53 14.91 -6.14
C ILE A 62 -12.06 15.31 -6.04
N GLU A 63 -11.70 16.08 -5.02
CA GLU A 63 -10.31 16.34 -4.66
C GLU A 63 -9.63 15.02 -4.27
N THR A 64 -8.48 14.77 -4.89
CA THR A 64 -7.79 13.47 -4.84
C THR A 64 -6.35 13.69 -4.41
N ASN A 65 -6.01 13.24 -3.20
CA ASN A 65 -4.66 13.37 -2.67
C ASN A 65 -3.75 12.30 -3.26
N TRP A 66 -2.47 12.65 -3.36
CA TRP A 66 -1.40 11.73 -3.77
C TRP A 66 -0.15 11.93 -2.92
N VAL A 67 0.65 10.88 -2.83
CA VAL A 67 1.93 10.87 -2.14
C VAL A 67 2.98 10.23 -3.05
N ILE A 68 4.16 10.83 -3.15
CA ILE A 68 5.33 10.28 -3.84
C ILE A 68 6.44 10.09 -2.82
N ALA A 69 6.93 8.87 -2.67
CA ALA A 69 8.14 8.54 -1.93
C ALA A 69 9.28 8.27 -2.90
N ARG A 70 10.43 8.93 -2.69
CA ARG A 70 11.67 8.68 -3.40
C ARG A 70 12.69 8.04 -2.46
N PRO A 71 13.57 7.16 -2.95
CA PRO A 71 14.69 6.69 -2.15
C PRO A 71 15.57 7.86 -1.71
N PRO A 72 16.18 7.79 -0.51
CA PRO A 72 17.07 8.84 -0.03
C PRO A 72 18.20 9.15 -1.02
N GLY A 73 18.49 10.45 -1.23
CA GLY A 73 19.58 10.92 -2.07
C GLY A 73 19.38 10.77 -3.59
N GLN A 74 18.23 10.24 -4.05
CA GLN A 74 17.97 10.05 -5.48
C GLN A 74 17.21 11.25 -6.06
N THR A 75 17.85 11.99 -6.97
CA THR A 75 17.30 13.19 -7.62
C THR A 75 17.00 13.01 -9.11
N GLN A 76 17.51 11.92 -9.72
CA GLN A 76 17.30 11.61 -11.14
C GLN A 76 15.82 11.27 -11.43
N THR A 77 15.50 11.23 -12.72
CA THR A 77 14.22 10.71 -13.20
C THR A 77 14.08 9.23 -12.81
N LEU A 78 13.00 8.88 -12.10
CA LEU A 78 12.74 7.54 -11.61
C LEU A 78 11.46 6.98 -12.24
N ARG A 79 11.46 5.68 -12.51
CA ARG A 79 10.24 4.94 -12.86
C ARG A 79 9.31 4.91 -11.63
N PRO A 80 8.01 5.20 -11.77
CA PRO A 80 7.07 5.03 -10.67
C PRO A 80 6.57 3.58 -10.54
N VAL A 81 6.40 3.16 -9.30
CA VAL A 81 5.55 2.05 -8.88
C VAL A 81 4.28 2.66 -8.30
N ILE A 82 3.15 2.40 -8.95
CA ILE A 82 1.84 2.89 -8.49
C ILE A 82 1.32 1.93 -7.43
N ALA A 83 1.30 2.38 -6.18
CA ALA A 83 0.90 1.59 -5.03
C ALA A 83 -0.54 1.93 -4.63
N LEU A 84 -1.43 0.95 -4.72
CA LEU A 84 -2.87 1.08 -4.55
C LEU A 84 -3.29 0.61 -3.16
N HIS A 85 -3.98 1.46 -2.42
CA HIS A 85 -4.47 1.15 -1.09
C HIS A 85 -5.59 0.11 -1.09
N GLY A 86 -5.76 -0.57 0.04
CA GLY A 86 -6.89 -1.45 0.30
C GLY A 86 -8.18 -0.68 0.60
N ARG A 87 -9.28 -1.42 0.81
CA ARG A 87 -10.55 -0.82 1.23
C ARG A 87 -10.37 -0.02 2.52
N ASP A 88 -11.05 1.12 2.61
CA ASP A 88 -11.00 2.07 3.74
C ASP A 88 -9.60 2.70 3.99
N GLY A 89 -8.65 2.47 3.09
CA GLY A 89 -7.36 3.14 3.09
C GLY A 89 -7.32 4.40 2.24
N ASP A 90 -6.16 5.04 2.24
CA ASP A 90 -5.85 6.23 1.44
C ASP A 90 -4.39 6.19 0.95
N ALA A 91 -3.97 7.25 0.27
CA ALA A 91 -2.60 7.37 -0.23
C ALA A 91 -1.55 7.37 0.89
N ARG A 92 -1.88 7.87 2.07
CA ARG A 92 -0.97 7.93 3.21
C ARG A 92 -0.80 6.56 3.87
N ALA A 93 -1.89 5.82 4.05
CA ALA A 93 -1.86 4.48 4.63
C ALA A 93 -0.90 3.53 3.90
N VAL A 94 -0.74 3.68 2.57
CA VAL A 94 0.25 2.93 1.80
C VAL A 94 1.68 3.22 2.27
N MET A 95 2.00 4.48 2.51
CA MET A 95 3.35 4.88 2.92
C MET A 95 3.68 4.41 4.34
N ASP A 96 2.69 4.34 5.21
CA ASP A 96 2.81 3.92 6.61
C ASP A 96 3.13 2.42 6.75
N LEU A 97 3.03 1.62 5.66
CA LEU A 97 3.49 0.23 5.63
C LEU A 97 5.03 0.08 5.67
N GLY A 98 5.80 1.17 5.62
CA GLY A 98 7.26 1.12 5.66
C GLY A 98 7.94 1.30 4.30
N VAL A 99 7.24 1.93 3.35
CA VAL A 99 7.71 2.12 1.95
C VAL A 99 9.07 2.83 1.89
N VAL A 100 9.29 3.88 2.69
CA VAL A 100 10.56 4.65 2.66
C VAL A 100 11.74 3.79 3.08
N ASP A 101 11.58 3.04 4.16
CA ASP A 101 12.64 2.12 4.65
C ASP A 101 12.93 1.02 3.62
N GLY A 102 11.88 0.53 2.96
CA GLY A 102 12.00 -0.44 1.87
C GLY A 102 12.77 0.14 0.67
N LEU A 103 12.46 1.36 0.24
CA LEU A 103 13.18 2.05 -0.83
C LEU A 103 14.67 2.31 -0.47
N ALA A 104 14.94 2.67 0.78
CA ALA A 104 16.32 2.82 1.27
C ALA A 104 17.11 1.51 1.20
N ARG A 105 16.46 0.38 1.52
CA ARG A 105 17.07 -0.97 1.41
C ARG A 105 17.37 -1.33 -0.05
N VAL A 106 16.46 -1.03 -1.00
CA VAL A 106 16.67 -1.25 -2.43
C VAL A 106 17.95 -0.56 -2.90
N VAL A 107 18.11 0.74 -2.58
CA VAL A 107 19.33 1.51 -2.96
C VAL A 107 20.57 0.96 -2.25
N LYS A 108 20.49 0.64 -0.97
CA LYS A 108 21.61 0.06 -0.21
C LYS A 108 22.06 -1.28 -0.78
N ALA A 109 21.16 -2.05 -1.37
CA ALA A 109 21.46 -3.31 -2.05
C ALA A 109 22.05 -3.11 -3.47
N GLY A 110 22.21 -1.87 -3.93
CA GLY A 110 22.74 -1.56 -5.27
C GLY A 110 21.75 -1.83 -6.41
N LEU A 111 20.47 -2.00 -6.09
CA LEU A 111 19.42 -2.24 -7.07
C LEU A 111 18.95 -0.93 -7.73
N PRO A 112 18.39 -0.98 -8.95
CA PRO A 112 17.85 0.19 -9.63
C PRO A 112 16.82 0.92 -8.78
N PRO A 113 17.01 2.23 -8.50
CA PRO A 113 16.07 3.00 -7.71
C PRO A 113 14.79 3.28 -8.50
N PHE A 114 13.67 3.36 -7.78
CA PHE A 114 12.37 3.75 -8.31
C PHE A 114 11.60 4.58 -7.28
N ALA A 115 10.56 5.28 -7.70
CA ALA A 115 9.67 6.00 -6.79
C ALA A 115 8.41 5.16 -6.51
N VAL A 116 7.88 5.22 -5.30
CA VAL A 116 6.55 4.69 -4.99
C VAL A 116 5.56 5.85 -4.95
N VAL A 117 4.47 5.70 -5.67
CA VAL A 117 3.40 6.69 -5.78
C VAL A 117 2.08 6.08 -5.32
N SER A 118 1.41 6.71 -4.39
CA SER A 118 0.05 6.34 -3.99
C SER A 118 -0.92 7.49 -4.19
N VAL A 119 -2.21 7.17 -4.36
CA VAL A 119 -3.28 8.11 -4.65
C VAL A 119 -4.58 7.65 -4.00
N ASP A 120 -5.44 8.59 -3.59
CA ASP A 120 -6.75 8.27 -3.04
C ASP A 120 -7.70 7.74 -4.12
N GLY A 121 -8.06 6.48 -4.04
CA GLY A 121 -9.04 5.84 -4.94
C GLY A 121 -10.46 5.77 -4.38
N GLY A 122 -10.62 5.94 -3.05
CA GLY A 122 -11.85 5.59 -2.34
C GLY A 122 -12.15 4.09 -2.43
N ASN A 123 -13.34 3.68 -2.03
CA ASN A 123 -13.76 2.27 -2.03
C ASN A 123 -14.37 1.82 -3.36
N THR A 124 -13.79 2.25 -4.48
CA THR A 124 -14.34 2.01 -5.83
C THR A 124 -13.80 0.75 -6.51
N TYR A 125 -12.94 -0.01 -5.84
CA TYR A 125 -12.27 -1.19 -6.40
C TYR A 125 -11.53 -0.91 -7.71
N TRP A 126 -11.02 0.32 -7.87
CA TRP A 126 -10.16 0.73 -8.98
C TRP A 126 -10.77 0.52 -10.38
N HIS A 127 -12.10 0.57 -10.47
CA HIS A 127 -12.83 0.53 -11.75
C HIS A 127 -14.02 1.50 -11.75
N ARG A 128 -14.64 1.67 -12.92
CA ARG A 128 -15.81 2.53 -13.08
C ARG A 128 -17.00 1.97 -12.30
N ARG A 129 -17.68 2.86 -11.57
CA ARG A 129 -18.88 2.54 -10.80
C ARG A 129 -20.13 3.05 -11.49
N ALA A 130 -21.29 2.49 -11.15
CA ALA A 130 -22.60 2.96 -11.63
C ALA A 130 -22.85 4.45 -11.34
N SER A 131 -22.25 4.99 -10.27
CA SER A 131 -22.25 6.43 -9.97
C SER A 131 -21.54 7.30 -11.01
N GLY A 132 -20.76 6.71 -11.90
CA GLY A 132 -19.90 7.37 -12.88
C GLY A 132 -18.47 7.60 -12.39
N ALA A 133 -18.19 7.47 -11.10
CA ALA A 133 -16.83 7.57 -10.56
C ALA A 133 -15.96 6.41 -11.08
N ASP A 134 -14.74 6.73 -11.54
CA ASP A 134 -13.78 5.78 -12.10
C ASP A 134 -12.37 6.06 -11.59
N SER A 135 -12.00 5.39 -10.48
CA SER A 135 -10.65 5.55 -9.93
C SER A 135 -9.57 4.86 -10.80
N GLY A 136 -9.94 3.88 -11.60
CA GLY A 136 -9.02 3.28 -12.57
C GLY A 136 -8.67 4.25 -13.69
N ALA A 137 -9.67 4.90 -14.28
CA ALA A 137 -9.44 5.96 -15.26
C ALA A 137 -8.64 7.12 -14.66
N MET A 138 -8.94 7.53 -13.42
CA MET A 138 -8.17 8.55 -12.71
C MET A 138 -6.68 8.19 -12.67
N VAL A 139 -6.32 6.96 -12.31
CA VAL A 139 -4.92 6.53 -12.29
C VAL A 139 -4.30 6.60 -13.69
N LEU A 140 -4.97 6.01 -14.70
CA LEU A 140 -4.38 5.83 -16.02
C LEU A 140 -4.36 7.10 -16.87
N THR A 141 -5.34 8.01 -16.69
CA THR A 141 -5.52 9.18 -17.57
C THR A 141 -5.28 10.53 -16.90
N GLU A 142 -5.21 10.59 -15.57
CA GLU A 142 -4.97 11.82 -14.82
C GLU A 142 -3.67 11.75 -14.02
N LEU A 143 -3.51 10.71 -13.16
CA LEU A 143 -2.34 10.55 -12.31
C LEU A 143 -1.07 10.34 -13.14
N LEU A 144 -1.03 9.36 -14.06
CA LEU A 144 0.18 9.06 -14.83
C LEU A 144 0.68 10.27 -15.64
N PRO A 145 -0.16 11.05 -16.37
CA PRO A 145 0.28 12.30 -17.02
C PRO A 145 0.80 13.33 -16.01
N MET A 146 0.14 13.51 -14.88
CA MET A 146 0.60 14.42 -13.83
C MET A 146 1.98 14.02 -13.29
N LEU A 147 2.24 12.73 -13.08
CA LEU A 147 3.54 12.24 -12.59
C LEU A 147 4.68 12.54 -13.56
N ALA A 148 4.46 12.52 -14.86
CA ALA A 148 5.44 12.94 -15.86
C ALA A 148 5.87 14.40 -15.64
N THR A 149 4.93 15.30 -15.29
CA THR A 149 5.25 16.70 -14.97
C THR A 149 6.00 16.86 -13.65
N LYS A 150 6.02 15.81 -12.79
CA LYS A 150 6.77 15.77 -11.52
C LYS A 150 8.15 15.11 -11.67
N GLY A 151 8.61 14.89 -12.90
CA GLY A 151 9.93 14.31 -13.17
C GLY A 151 10.02 12.81 -12.93
N LEU A 152 8.90 12.08 -13.14
CA LEU A 152 8.89 10.62 -13.15
C LEU A 152 8.78 10.09 -14.58
N ASP A 153 9.45 8.99 -14.89
CA ASP A 153 9.34 8.31 -16.18
C ASP A 153 8.12 7.39 -16.18
N THR A 154 7.02 7.88 -16.77
CA THR A 154 5.76 7.15 -16.90
C THR A 154 5.63 6.37 -18.22
N SER A 155 6.71 6.26 -18.99
CA SER A 155 6.71 5.47 -20.24
C SER A 155 6.40 3.99 -19.96
N ARG A 156 6.91 3.48 -18.84
CA ARG A 156 6.66 2.12 -18.36
C ARG A 156 6.62 2.09 -16.83
N VAL A 157 5.48 1.78 -16.25
CA VAL A 157 5.24 1.81 -14.79
C VAL A 157 5.02 0.41 -14.22
N ALA A 158 5.25 0.23 -12.92
CA ALA A 158 4.81 -0.97 -12.23
C ALA A 158 3.60 -0.64 -11.33
N PHE A 159 2.84 -1.67 -10.99
CA PHE A 159 1.73 -1.59 -10.04
C PHE A 159 1.99 -2.48 -8.85
N MET A 160 1.60 -2.03 -7.66
CA MET A 160 1.50 -2.87 -6.48
C MET A 160 0.26 -2.50 -5.68
N GLY A 161 -0.15 -3.36 -4.75
CA GLY A 161 -1.25 -3.02 -3.86
C GLY A 161 -1.68 -4.20 -3.00
N TRP A 162 -2.47 -3.88 -1.98
CA TRP A 162 -2.94 -4.80 -0.94
C TRP A 162 -4.45 -4.91 -0.98
N SER A 163 -4.99 -6.13 -0.84
CA SER A 163 -6.44 -6.36 -0.80
C SER A 163 -7.15 -5.81 -2.05
N MET A 164 -8.08 -4.86 -1.90
CA MET A 164 -8.68 -4.09 -2.98
C MET A 164 -7.62 -3.50 -3.93
N GLY A 165 -6.50 -2.99 -3.39
CA GLY A 165 -5.39 -2.47 -4.18
C GLY A 165 -4.63 -3.55 -4.94
N GLY A 166 -4.50 -4.75 -4.39
CA GLY A 166 -3.90 -5.91 -5.06
C GLY A 166 -4.73 -6.35 -6.29
N TYR A 167 -6.06 -6.38 -6.14
CA TYR A 167 -6.97 -6.55 -7.27
C TYR A 167 -6.81 -5.41 -8.28
N GLY A 168 -6.79 -4.15 -7.82
CA GLY A 168 -6.60 -2.98 -8.68
C GLY A 168 -5.29 -3.01 -9.45
N ALA A 169 -4.19 -3.46 -8.82
CA ALA A 169 -2.88 -3.59 -9.47
C ALA A 169 -2.92 -4.56 -10.66
N LEU A 170 -3.59 -5.71 -10.50
CA LEU A 170 -3.81 -6.68 -11.58
C LEU A 170 -4.67 -6.08 -12.70
N LEU A 171 -5.80 -5.45 -12.34
CA LEU A 171 -6.73 -4.87 -13.32
C LEU A 171 -6.09 -3.73 -14.12
N LEU A 172 -5.47 -2.76 -13.42
CA LEU A 172 -4.90 -1.58 -14.08
C LEU A 172 -3.63 -1.92 -14.86
N GLY A 173 -2.80 -2.84 -14.37
CA GLY A 173 -1.66 -3.34 -15.12
C GLY A 173 -2.07 -4.03 -16.42
N ALA A 174 -3.14 -4.86 -16.39
CA ALA A 174 -3.70 -5.47 -17.58
C ALA A 174 -4.27 -4.43 -18.56
N ARG A 175 -5.00 -3.42 -18.05
CA ARG A 175 -5.60 -2.35 -18.88
C ARG A 175 -4.55 -1.45 -19.52
N LEU A 176 -3.48 -1.11 -18.81
CA LEU A 176 -2.36 -0.35 -19.35
C LEU A 176 -1.60 -1.17 -20.42
N GLY A 177 -1.62 -2.48 -20.29
CA GLY A 177 -1.04 -3.43 -21.22
C GLY A 177 0.45 -3.73 -21.00
N PRO A 178 0.95 -4.85 -21.57
CA PRO A 178 2.30 -5.36 -21.30
C PRO A 178 3.42 -4.44 -21.82
N ALA A 179 3.17 -3.63 -22.83
CA ALA A 179 4.17 -2.69 -23.34
C ALA A 179 4.50 -1.59 -22.31
N ARG A 180 3.52 -1.16 -21.54
CA ARG A 180 3.65 -0.06 -20.57
C ARG A 180 3.68 -0.52 -19.11
N THR A 181 3.39 -1.79 -18.82
CA THR A 181 3.43 -2.36 -17.47
C THR A 181 4.73 -3.12 -17.27
N ALA A 182 5.58 -2.63 -16.37
CA ALA A 182 6.87 -3.24 -16.06
C ALA A 182 6.73 -4.49 -15.19
N GLY A 183 5.77 -4.49 -14.27
CA GLY A 183 5.47 -5.61 -13.37
C GLY A 183 4.27 -5.30 -12.49
N ILE A 184 3.70 -6.33 -11.90
CA ILE A 184 2.57 -6.24 -10.96
C ILE A 184 2.91 -7.03 -9.71
N CYS A 185 2.83 -6.39 -8.54
CA CYS A 185 2.94 -7.03 -7.23
C CYS A 185 1.58 -6.97 -6.53
N ALA A 186 0.87 -8.09 -6.49
CA ALA A 186 -0.45 -8.19 -5.87
C ALA A 186 -0.36 -8.91 -4.52
N VAL A 187 -0.63 -8.19 -3.44
CA VAL A 187 -0.53 -8.71 -2.08
C VAL A 187 -1.92 -8.95 -1.51
N SER A 188 -2.19 -10.19 -1.09
CA SER A 188 -3.52 -10.58 -0.58
C SER A 188 -4.67 -10.03 -1.45
N PRO A 189 -4.63 -10.17 -2.79
CA PRO A 189 -5.56 -9.48 -3.68
C PRO A 189 -7.00 -9.92 -3.41
N ALA A 190 -7.92 -8.95 -3.34
CA ALA A 190 -9.34 -9.22 -3.15
C ALA A 190 -9.94 -9.82 -4.42
N LEU A 191 -9.88 -11.14 -4.52
CA LEU A 191 -10.32 -11.92 -5.68
C LEU A 191 -11.51 -12.81 -5.34
N TRP A 192 -12.43 -12.95 -6.30
CA TRP A 192 -13.60 -13.83 -6.22
C TRP A 192 -13.76 -14.58 -7.53
N THR A 193 -14.14 -15.85 -7.45
CA THR A 193 -14.34 -16.71 -8.61
C THR A 193 -15.76 -16.60 -9.20
N SER A 194 -16.68 -15.93 -8.50
CA SER A 194 -18.04 -15.63 -8.98
C SER A 194 -18.55 -14.34 -8.33
N TYR A 195 -19.52 -13.69 -8.99
CA TYR A 195 -20.19 -12.51 -8.45
C TYR A 195 -20.86 -12.76 -7.09
N LEU A 196 -21.46 -13.93 -6.90
CA LEU A 196 -22.17 -14.27 -5.65
C LEU A 196 -21.26 -14.36 -4.41
N GLN A 197 -19.93 -14.40 -4.62
CA GLN A 197 -18.94 -14.46 -3.55
C GLN A 197 -18.36 -13.07 -3.23
N THR A 198 -18.67 -12.05 -4.05
CA THR A 198 -18.07 -10.72 -3.87
C THR A 198 -18.56 -10.06 -2.60
N ASP A 199 -17.68 -9.25 -2.01
CA ASP A 199 -18.07 -8.39 -0.89
C ASP A 199 -19.05 -7.31 -1.35
N ASP A 200 -19.92 -6.88 -0.44
CA ASP A 200 -20.83 -5.76 -0.67
C ASP A 200 -20.04 -4.51 -1.10
N GLY A 201 -20.49 -3.90 -2.17
CA GLY A 201 -19.87 -2.71 -2.74
C GLY A 201 -18.58 -2.96 -3.55
N ALA A 202 -18.14 -4.21 -3.74
CA ALA A 202 -17.01 -4.50 -4.61
C ALA A 202 -17.36 -4.29 -6.09
N PHE A 203 -18.54 -4.69 -6.50
CA PHE A 203 -19.08 -4.52 -7.85
C PHE A 203 -20.56 -4.10 -7.79
N ASP A 204 -21.03 -3.38 -8.78
CA ASP A 204 -22.39 -2.86 -8.82
C ASP A 204 -23.42 -3.91 -9.31
N SER A 205 -22.96 -4.91 -10.07
CA SER A 205 -23.79 -5.98 -10.63
C SER A 205 -22.94 -7.17 -11.09
N SER A 206 -23.60 -8.26 -11.49
CA SER A 206 -22.93 -9.40 -12.13
C SER A 206 -22.22 -9.02 -13.44
N ASP A 207 -22.80 -8.10 -14.22
CA ASP A 207 -22.21 -7.62 -15.47
C ASP A 207 -20.98 -6.73 -15.20
N ASP A 208 -21.04 -5.90 -14.15
CA ASP A 208 -19.90 -5.13 -13.69
C ASP A 208 -18.76 -6.05 -13.24
N TRP A 209 -19.05 -7.09 -12.47
CA TRP A 209 -18.06 -8.11 -12.11
C TRP A 209 -17.49 -8.82 -13.34
N ALA A 210 -18.32 -9.26 -14.28
CA ALA A 210 -17.89 -9.94 -15.49
C ALA A 210 -16.98 -9.06 -16.36
N THR A 211 -17.23 -7.74 -16.38
CA THR A 211 -16.42 -6.76 -17.13
C THR A 211 -15.07 -6.47 -16.44
N ASN A 212 -15.03 -6.55 -15.12
CA ASN A 212 -13.90 -6.11 -14.31
C ASN A 212 -13.16 -7.25 -13.61
N THR A 213 -13.60 -8.51 -13.75
CA THR A 213 -12.84 -9.64 -13.19
C THR A 213 -11.45 -9.72 -13.83
N VAL A 214 -10.45 -10.08 -13.02
CA VAL A 214 -9.07 -10.26 -13.52
C VAL A 214 -8.81 -11.68 -14.03
N PHE A 215 -9.73 -12.61 -13.77
CA PHE A 215 -9.65 -13.96 -14.31
C PHE A 215 -9.81 -13.97 -15.83
N GLY A 216 -8.92 -14.66 -16.52
CA GLY A 216 -8.96 -14.76 -17.98
C GLY A 216 -8.44 -13.55 -18.75
N LEU A 217 -7.92 -12.51 -18.11
CA LEU A 217 -7.30 -11.37 -18.79
C LEU A 217 -5.99 -11.79 -19.46
N HIS A 218 -6.03 -11.95 -20.79
CA HIS A 218 -4.88 -12.43 -21.58
C HIS A 218 -3.65 -11.51 -21.50
N GLN A 219 -3.83 -10.21 -21.24
CA GLN A 219 -2.72 -9.25 -21.07
C GLN A 219 -1.78 -9.66 -19.93
N LEU A 220 -2.32 -10.27 -18.87
CA LEU A 220 -1.54 -10.71 -17.72
C LEU A 220 -0.54 -11.81 -18.06
N ALA A 221 -0.77 -12.57 -19.13
CA ALA A 221 0.14 -13.60 -19.60
C ALA A 221 1.54 -13.10 -19.99
N SER A 222 1.66 -11.82 -20.34
CA SER A 222 2.91 -11.22 -20.83
C SER A 222 3.53 -10.21 -19.85
N ILE A 223 2.92 -10.00 -18.69
CA ILE A 223 3.40 -9.09 -17.65
C ILE A 223 4.07 -9.91 -16.53
N PRO A 224 5.27 -9.51 -16.04
CA PRO A 224 5.82 -10.11 -14.82
C PRO A 224 4.88 -9.87 -13.64
N ILE A 225 4.54 -10.95 -12.91
CA ILE A 225 3.62 -10.89 -11.79
C ILE A 225 4.28 -11.52 -10.55
N ARG A 226 4.14 -10.84 -9.41
CA ARG A 226 4.40 -11.36 -8.08
C ARG A 226 3.08 -11.39 -7.31
N VAL A 227 2.83 -12.49 -6.61
CA VAL A 227 1.65 -12.64 -5.74
C VAL A 227 2.09 -13.17 -4.38
N ASP A 228 1.82 -12.40 -3.33
CA ASP A 228 1.99 -12.83 -1.95
C ASP A 228 0.62 -12.91 -1.27
N CYS A 229 0.33 -14.02 -0.57
CA CYS A 229 -0.94 -14.18 0.13
C CYS A 229 -0.79 -15.10 1.34
N GLY A 230 -1.35 -14.71 2.47
CA GLY A 230 -1.39 -15.54 3.66
C GLY A 230 -2.24 -16.79 3.45
N THR A 231 -1.80 -17.96 3.95
CA THR A 231 -2.58 -19.21 3.82
C THR A 231 -3.86 -19.22 4.66
N GLY A 232 -3.95 -18.33 5.67
CA GLY A 232 -5.15 -18.08 6.47
C GLY A 232 -6.00 -16.89 5.95
N ASP A 233 -5.60 -16.27 4.83
CA ASP A 233 -6.35 -15.19 4.21
C ASP A 233 -7.62 -15.71 3.53
N ARG A 234 -8.74 -15.02 3.70
CA ARG A 234 -10.03 -15.39 3.08
C ARG A 234 -9.98 -15.41 1.55
N PHE A 235 -9.09 -14.63 0.94
CA PHE A 235 -8.89 -14.60 -0.51
C PHE A 235 -7.89 -15.63 -1.02
N TYR A 236 -7.24 -16.39 -0.14
CA TYR A 236 -6.24 -17.38 -0.52
C TYR A 236 -6.74 -18.42 -1.52
N PRO A 237 -7.95 -19.03 -1.38
CA PRO A 237 -8.45 -20.01 -2.35
C PRO A 237 -8.60 -19.41 -3.76
N ALA A 238 -9.21 -18.22 -3.87
CA ALA A 238 -9.38 -17.54 -5.16
C ALA A 238 -8.04 -17.07 -5.75
N THR A 239 -7.12 -16.60 -4.91
CA THR A 239 -5.76 -16.20 -5.31
C THR A 239 -4.98 -17.38 -5.86
N ARG A 240 -5.04 -18.55 -5.23
CA ARG A 240 -4.43 -19.77 -5.74
C ARG A 240 -5.01 -20.20 -7.10
N GLN A 241 -6.34 -20.12 -7.24
CA GLN A 241 -7.00 -20.42 -8.50
C GLN A 241 -6.58 -19.44 -9.61
N PHE A 242 -6.47 -18.15 -9.29
CA PHE A 242 -5.97 -17.13 -10.21
C PHE A 242 -4.56 -17.45 -10.69
N VAL A 243 -3.63 -17.72 -9.77
CA VAL A 243 -2.23 -18.03 -10.09
C VAL A 243 -2.13 -19.30 -10.95
N ALA A 244 -2.95 -20.32 -10.66
CA ALA A 244 -2.95 -21.58 -11.43
C ALA A 244 -3.44 -21.42 -12.89
N GLN A 245 -4.16 -20.33 -13.20
CA GLN A 245 -4.63 -20.04 -14.57
C GLN A 245 -3.61 -19.23 -15.39
N LEU A 246 -2.58 -18.67 -14.77
CA LEU A 246 -1.56 -17.91 -15.48
C LEU A 246 -0.61 -18.86 -16.24
N PRO A 247 -0.28 -18.55 -17.50
CA PRO A 247 0.54 -19.45 -18.34
C PRO A 247 2.02 -19.46 -17.98
N ARG A 248 2.44 -18.56 -17.09
CA ARG A 248 3.81 -18.44 -16.59
C ARG A 248 3.85 -18.54 -15.08
N PRO A 249 4.93 -19.09 -14.50
CA PRO A 249 5.13 -19.03 -13.06
C PRO A 249 5.12 -17.58 -12.57
N VAL A 250 4.45 -17.34 -11.46
CA VAL A 250 4.50 -16.06 -10.75
C VAL A 250 5.57 -16.11 -9.66
N SER A 251 6.16 -14.95 -9.37
CA SER A 251 6.99 -14.78 -8.18
C SER A 251 6.12 -14.63 -6.93
N GLY A 252 6.74 -14.63 -5.75
CA GLY A 252 6.06 -14.42 -4.48
C GLY A 252 5.86 -15.71 -3.70
N SER A 253 5.09 -15.64 -2.64
CA SER A 253 4.93 -16.74 -1.69
C SER A 253 3.51 -16.86 -1.14
N PHE A 254 3.16 -18.11 -0.82
CA PHE A 254 2.01 -18.42 0.01
C PHE A 254 2.53 -18.95 1.35
N SER A 255 2.52 -18.10 2.37
CA SER A 255 3.06 -18.42 3.70
C SER A 255 2.01 -18.24 4.79
N GLN A 256 2.31 -18.68 6.00
CA GLN A 256 1.40 -18.53 7.13
C GLN A 256 1.11 -17.04 7.38
N GLY A 257 -0.17 -16.68 7.52
CA GLY A 257 -0.63 -15.31 7.79
C GLY A 257 -2.09 -15.11 7.42
N GLY A 258 -2.66 -14.00 7.87
CA GLY A 258 -4.04 -13.59 7.60
C GLY A 258 -4.13 -12.47 6.57
N HIS A 259 -5.27 -11.76 6.58
CA HIS A 259 -5.56 -10.62 5.70
C HIS A 259 -5.32 -9.31 6.46
N ASP A 260 -4.10 -9.02 6.84
CA ASP A 260 -3.79 -7.86 7.68
C ASP A 260 -2.31 -7.42 7.56
N VAL A 261 -2.00 -6.27 8.16
CA VAL A 261 -0.68 -5.65 8.13
C VAL A 261 0.41 -6.50 8.79
N SER A 262 0.06 -7.43 9.70
CA SER A 262 1.04 -8.33 10.33
C SER A 262 1.62 -9.33 9.32
N TYR A 263 0.86 -9.64 8.27
CA TYR A 263 1.34 -10.40 7.14
C TYR A 263 2.02 -9.49 6.09
N TRP A 264 1.42 -8.36 5.74
CA TRP A 264 1.88 -7.53 4.62
C TRP A 264 3.20 -6.81 4.88
N CYS A 265 3.38 -6.19 6.06
CA CYS A 265 4.60 -5.43 6.35
C CYS A 265 5.89 -6.25 6.28
N PRO A 266 5.96 -7.51 6.77
CA PRO A 266 7.14 -8.36 6.61
C PRO A 266 7.48 -8.73 5.16
N GLN A 267 6.51 -8.76 4.23
CA GLN A 267 6.73 -9.10 2.83
C GLN A 267 7.25 -7.90 2.01
N LEU A 268 6.94 -6.67 2.44
CA LEU A 268 7.22 -5.45 1.69
C LEU A 268 8.69 -5.30 1.24
N PRO A 269 9.72 -5.63 2.02
CA PRO A 269 11.11 -5.54 1.55
C PRO A 269 11.41 -6.41 0.34
N ASP A 270 10.89 -7.64 0.31
CA ASP A 270 11.07 -8.58 -0.81
C ASP A 270 10.25 -8.16 -2.03
N GLU A 271 9.06 -7.62 -1.81
CA GLU A 271 8.19 -7.06 -2.85
C GLU A 271 8.86 -5.88 -3.56
N LEU A 272 9.41 -4.93 -2.80
CA LEU A 272 10.14 -3.78 -3.36
C LEU A 272 11.45 -4.20 -4.04
N THR A 273 12.15 -5.20 -3.51
CA THR A 273 13.33 -5.79 -4.14
C THR A 273 12.98 -6.40 -5.50
N TRP A 274 11.91 -7.16 -5.57
CA TRP A 274 11.42 -7.74 -6.82
C TRP A 274 10.97 -6.67 -7.83
N LEU A 275 10.34 -5.59 -7.37
CA LEU A 275 9.94 -4.48 -8.24
C LEU A 275 11.13 -3.68 -8.78
N ALA A 276 12.31 -3.78 -8.16
CA ALA A 276 13.55 -3.15 -8.61
C ALA A 276 14.28 -3.99 -9.68
N SER A 277 14.02 -5.29 -9.76
CA SER A 277 14.61 -6.22 -10.74
C SER A 277 13.79 -6.23 -12.06
#